data_e55b13bf90749f2e198ad5d94f91da6a
#
_entry.id   e55b13bf90749f2e198ad5d94f91da6a
#
_cell.length_a   1.000
_cell.length_b   1.000
_cell.length_c   1.000
_cell.angle_alpha   90.00
_cell.angle_beta   90.00
_cell.angle_gamma   90.00
#
_symmetry.space_group_name_H-M   'P 1'
#
loop_
_entity.id
_entity.type
_entity.pdbx_description
1 polymer ?
#
loop_
_entity_poly.entity_id
_entity_poly.type
_entity_poly.pdbx_seq_one_letter_code
_entity_poly.pdbx_strand_id
1 'polypeptide(L)'
;MKNFPRVGVIGSGQLAQMTLAPAAALGIDFISLANSSNDSAAQSSPHVVGDYKDIDAVREFASSCDIVTFEHELIPLSIIKTLEAEGIKFSPSSSAFQYSQDKALMREKLAHLPNPKWQVVTEVVDWEYPAIAKAISGGYDGRGVWKLESRTDLEKLLKEIPKLILEELVDFDFEIAVMVARSPHGQGASWAPTRTVQRDGICIETVTPVPEFNESQSQAAQDLALKIADEIGLVGVMAVEMFVKGDQLLINELALRPHNSGHW
;
A
#
# COMPACT_ATOMS: atom_id res chain seq x y z
N MET A 1 30.73 -17.84 -9.07
CA MET A 1 30.16 -17.13 -7.91
C MET A 1 28.70 -16.93 -8.26
N LYS A 2 27.73 -17.25 -7.38
CA LYS A 2 26.34 -16.85 -7.59
C LYS A 2 26.31 -15.33 -7.51
N ASN A 3 25.95 -14.67 -8.57
CA ASN A 3 25.66 -13.23 -8.52
C ASN A 3 24.47 -13.03 -7.58
N PHE A 4 24.52 -11.97 -6.77
CA PHE A 4 23.35 -11.56 -6.01
C PHE A 4 22.20 -11.20 -6.97
N PRO A 5 20.94 -11.40 -6.56
CA PRO A 5 19.82 -11.11 -7.46
C PRO A 5 19.77 -9.62 -7.79
N ARG A 6 19.45 -9.32 -9.04
CA ARG A 6 19.11 -7.95 -9.45
C ARG A 6 17.65 -7.70 -9.15
N VAL A 7 17.40 -6.71 -8.28
CA VAL A 7 16.06 -6.26 -7.90
C VAL A 7 15.75 -4.96 -8.60
N GLY A 8 14.73 -4.99 -9.45
CA GLY A 8 14.19 -3.81 -10.09
C GLY A 8 13.11 -3.17 -9.22
N VAL A 9 13.12 -1.85 -9.07
CA VAL A 9 12.09 -1.09 -8.38
C VAL A 9 11.38 -0.18 -9.37
N ILE A 10 10.06 -0.34 -9.50
CA ILE A 10 9.24 0.59 -10.30
C ILE A 10 8.91 1.80 -9.44
N GLY A 11 9.41 2.96 -9.86
CA GLY A 11 9.48 4.20 -9.11
C GLY A 11 10.92 4.46 -8.63
N SER A 12 11.27 5.72 -8.51
CA SER A 12 12.63 6.16 -8.14
C SER A 12 12.61 7.37 -7.20
N GLY A 13 11.57 7.47 -6.38
CA GLY A 13 11.39 8.55 -5.42
C GLY A 13 12.06 8.26 -4.07
N GLN A 14 11.47 8.81 -3.02
CA GLN A 14 12.00 8.77 -1.67
C GLN A 14 12.04 7.35 -1.09
N LEU A 15 10.98 6.55 -1.30
CA LEU A 15 10.92 5.20 -0.72
C LEU A 15 11.94 4.27 -1.38
N ALA A 16 12.13 4.38 -2.70
CA ALA A 16 13.19 3.68 -3.41
C ALA A 16 14.57 4.12 -2.91
N GLN A 17 14.80 5.42 -2.69
CA GLN A 17 16.07 5.95 -2.17
C GLN A 17 16.40 5.38 -0.79
N MET A 18 15.41 5.25 0.10
CA MET A 18 15.63 4.71 1.45
C MET A 18 15.96 3.22 1.46
N THR A 19 15.66 2.48 0.39
CA THR A 19 16.04 1.06 0.26
C THR A 19 17.49 0.85 -0.18
N LEU A 20 18.19 1.88 -0.67
CA LEU A 20 19.54 1.73 -1.24
C LEU A 20 20.58 1.26 -0.22
N ALA A 21 20.60 1.85 0.98
CA ALA A 21 21.56 1.47 2.00
C ALA A 21 21.41 0.02 2.47
N PRO A 22 20.20 -0.46 2.84
CA PRO A 22 19.99 -1.87 3.17
C PRO A 22 20.23 -2.81 1.97
N ALA A 23 19.89 -2.44 0.74
CA ALA A 23 20.19 -3.23 -0.44
C ALA A 23 21.69 -3.43 -0.62
N ALA A 24 22.47 -2.36 -0.50
CA ALA A 24 23.94 -2.43 -0.56
C ALA A 24 24.53 -3.29 0.56
N ALA A 25 24.02 -3.17 1.78
CA ALA A 25 24.46 -3.98 2.92
C ALA A 25 24.18 -5.49 2.73
N LEU A 26 23.10 -5.82 2.03
CA LEU A 26 22.72 -7.19 1.69
C LEU A 26 23.36 -7.71 0.38
N GLY A 27 24.12 -6.86 -0.33
CA GLY A 27 24.72 -7.20 -1.61
C GLY A 27 23.72 -7.35 -2.76
N ILE A 28 22.55 -6.74 -2.65
CA ILE A 28 21.53 -6.76 -3.70
C ILE A 28 21.91 -5.78 -4.82
N ASP A 29 21.88 -6.24 -6.07
CA ASP A 29 22.05 -5.39 -7.26
C ASP A 29 20.72 -4.64 -7.49
N PHE A 30 20.68 -3.37 -7.07
CA PHE A 30 19.50 -2.51 -7.16
C PHE A 30 19.50 -1.70 -8.45
N ILE A 31 18.34 -1.64 -9.11
CA ILE A 31 18.08 -0.72 -10.23
C ILE A 31 16.65 -0.19 -10.15
N SER A 32 16.41 1.06 -10.52
CA SER A 32 15.05 1.64 -10.54
C SER A 32 14.58 2.05 -11.93
N LEU A 33 13.27 1.97 -12.17
CA LEU A 33 12.59 2.60 -13.30
C LEU A 33 12.11 3.98 -12.84
N ALA A 34 12.78 5.02 -13.31
CA ALA A 34 12.54 6.40 -12.94
C ALA A 34 11.69 7.13 -13.98
N ASN A 35 10.84 8.05 -13.58
CA ASN A 35 10.20 8.98 -14.52
C ASN A 35 11.19 10.04 -15.02
N SER A 36 12.20 10.36 -14.21
CA SER A 36 13.22 11.35 -14.51
C SER A 36 14.52 10.99 -13.80
N SER A 37 15.67 11.33 -14.41
CA SER A 37 16.98 11.25 -13.74
C SER A 37 17.11 12.20 -12.52
N ASN A 38 16.15 13.10 -12.33
CA ASN A 38 16.06 13.98 -11.16
C ASN A 38 15.28 13.37 -9.99
N ASP A 39 14.70 12.18 -10.15
CA ASP A 39 14.02 11.49 -9.06
C ASP A 39 15.02 11.12 -7.96
N SER A 40 14.57 11.09 -6.71
CA SER A 40 15.45 10.99 -5.52
C SER A 40 16.41 9.80 -5.56
N ALA A 41 15.92 8.60 -5.87
CA ALA A 41 16.77 7.41 -5.96
C ALA A 41 17.64 7.43 -7.23
N ALA A 42 17.14 7.96 -8.36
CA ALA A 42 17.86 8.04 -9.61
C ALA A 42 19.16 8.85 -9.49
N GLN A 43 19.19 9.86 -8.62
CA GLN A 43 20.40 10.67 -8.37
C GLN A 43 21.51 9.89 -7.65
N SER A 44 21.19 8.74 -7.03
CA SER A 44 22.12 8.03 -6.14
C SER A 44 22.30 6.56 -6.49
N SER A 45 21.60 6.05 -7.53
CA SER A 45 21.60 4.63 -7.89
C SER A 45 21.49 4.40 -9.40
N PRO A 46 21.86 3.19 -9.90
CA PRO A 46 21.54 2.78 -11.25
C PRO A 46 20.05 2.91 -11.53
N HIS A 47 19.71 3.50 -12.69
CA HIS A 47 18.32 3.69 -13.07
C HIS A 47 18.16 3.65 -14.60
N VAL A 48 16.93 3.38 -15.02
CA VAL A 48 16.45 3.56 -16.39
C VAL A 48 15.34 4.60 -16.35
N VAL A 49 15.34 5.55 -17.28
CA VAL A 49 14.23 6.50 -17.42
C VAL A 49 13.18 5.91 -18.35
N GLY A 50 11.94 5.82 -17.88
CA GLY A 50 10.82 5.28 -18.64
C GLY A 50 9.48 5.49 -17.93
N ASP A 51 8.40 5.48 -18.70
CA ASP A 51 7.05 5.59 -18.14
C ASP A 51 6.56 4.22 -17.66
N TYR A 52 6.25 4.11 -16.39
CA TYR A 52 5.67 2.88 -15.81
C TYR A 52 4.25 2.57 -16.31
N LYS A 53 3.64 3.46 -17.10
CA LYS A 53 2.36 3.22 -17.79
C LYS A 53 2.56 2.69 -19.21
N ASP A 54 3.78 2.69 -19.71
CA ASP A 54 4.16 2.10 -21.00
C ASP A 54 4.63 0.65 -20.77
N ILE A 55 3.86 -0.31 -21.27
CA ILE A 55 4.16 -1.73 -21.10
C ILE A 55 5.50 -2.14 -21.70
N ASP A 56 5.93 -1.52 -22.81
CA ASP A 56 7.19 -1.86 -23.48
C ASP A 56 8.38 -1.34 -22.68
N ALA A 57 8.29 -0.13 -22.11
CA ALA A 57 9.30 0.40 -21.21
C ALA A 57 9.43 -0.46 -19.94
N VAL A 58 8.31 -0.88 -19.34
CA VAL A 58 8.31 -1.76 -18.16
C VAL A 58 8.86 -3.14 -18.50
N ARG A 59 8.50 -3.69 -19.68
CA ARG A 59 9.02 -5.00 -20.15
C ARG A 59 10.53 -4.99 -20.35
N GLU A 60 11.05 -3.98 -21.00
CA GLU A 60 12.50 -3.83 -21.23
C GLU A 60 13.25 -3.74 -19.89
N PHE A 61 12.79 -2.86 -18.99
CA PHE A 61 13.35 -2.73 -17.66
C PHE A 61 13.30 -4.05 -16.88
N ALA A 62 12.13 -4.66 -16.76
CA ALA A 62 11.89 -5.86 -15.97
C ALA A 62 12.65 -7.09 -16.48
N SER A 63 12.87 -7.19 -17.80
CA SER A 63 13.66 -8.27 -18.43
C SER A 63 15.12 -8.27 -17.98
N SER A 64 15.62 -7.14 -17.49
CA SER A 64 16.98 -7.03 -16.93
C SER A 64 17.10 -7.43 -15.47
N CYS A 65 15.97 -7.74 -14.79
CA CYS A 65 15.88 -8.00 -13.37
C CYS A 65 15.54 -9.46 -13.06
N ASP A 66 16.01 -9.99 -11.95
CA ASP A 66 15.59 -11.32 -11.45
C ASP A 66 14.21 -11.26 -10.80
N ILE A 67 13.86 -10.10 -10.22
CA ILE A 67 12.59 -9.82 -9.58
C ILE A 67 12.31 -8.30 -9.62
N VAL A 68 11.05 -7.92 -9.73
CA VAL A 68 10.61 -6.52 -9.74
C VAL A 68 9.70 -6.25 -8.56
N THR A 69 9.91 -5.12 -7.90
CA THR A 69 9.06 -4.60 -6.81
C THR A 69 8.64 -3.16 -7.10
N PHE A 70 7.92 -2.55 -6.18
CA PHE A 70 7.28 -1.25 -6.39
C PHE A 70 7.65 -0.27 -5.29
N GLU A 71 7.79 1.00 -5.67
CA GLU A 71 7.83 2.12 -4.74
C GLU A 71 6.44 2.71 -4.48
N HIS A 72 5.55 2.58 -5.45
CA HIS A 72 4.18 3.14 -5.42
C HIS A 72 3.20 2.22 -6.16
N GLU A 73 1.90 2.40 -5.93
CA GLU A 73 0.83 1.62 -6.54
C GLU A 73 0.26 2.23 -7.84
N LEU A 74 1.00 3.08 -8.55
CA LEU A 74 0.49 3.83 -9.72
C LEU A 74 0.63 3.08 -11.04
N ILE A 75 1.39 1.99 -11.09
CA ILE A 75 1.49 1.15 -12.28
C ILE A 75 0.16 0.47 -12.60
N PRO A 76 -0.32 0.47 -13.86
CA PRO A 76 -1.55 -0.24 -14.22
C PRO A 76 -1.45 -1.74 -13.94
N LEU A 77 -2.44 -2.29 -13.22
CA LEU A 77 -2.49 -3.73 -12.89
C LEU A 77 -2.46 -4.63 -14.13
N SER A 78 -3.02 -4.17 -15.25
CA SER A 78 -3.00 -4.88 -16.54
C SER A 78 -1.58 -5.10 -17.05
N ILE A 79 -0.67 -4.16 -16.83
CA ILE A 79 0.74 -4.29 -17.21
C ILE A 79 1.38 -5.40 -16.40
N ILE A 80 1.20 -5.39 -15.07
CA ILE A 80 1.76 -6.43 -14.19
C ILE A 80 1.24 -7.80 -14.61
N LYS A 81 -0.09 -7.96 -14.80
CA LYS A 81 -0.72 -9.22 -15.21
C LYS A 81 -0.18 -9.73 -16.55
N THR A 82 0.00 -8.84 -17.51
CA THR A 82 0.52 -9.22 -18.84
C THR A 82 1.97 -9.70 -18.73
N LEU A 83 2.80 -8.97 -18.01
CA LEU A 83 4.22 -9.31 -17.88
C LEU A 83 4.45 -10.54 -16.99
N GLU A 84 3.61 -10.80 -15.99
CA GLU A 84 3.62 -12.06 -15.23
C GLU A 84 3.31 -13.25 -16.14
N ALA A 85 2.35 -13.13 -17.07
CA ALA A 85 2.04 -14.16 -18.04
C ALA A 85 3.20 -14.41 -19.04
N GLU A 86 4.06 -13.42 -19.25
CA GLU A 86 5.31 -13.52 -20.03
C GLU A 86 6.49 -14.12 -19.20
N GLY A 87 6.28 -14.40 -17.90
CA GLY A 87 7.26 -15.01 -17.01
C GLY A 87 8.10 -14.05 -16.16
N ILE A 88 7.81 -12.75 -16.21
CA ILE A 88 8.45 -11.75 -15.35
C ILE A 88 7.92 -11.91 -13.92
N LYS A 89 8.83 -11.86 -12.94
CA LYS A 89 8.51 -12.03 -11.53
C LYS A 89 8.31 -10.69 -10.85
N PHE A 90 7.12 -10.48 -10.31
CA PHE A 90 6.80 -9.34 -9.46
C PHE A 90 6.60 -9.75 -7.99
N SER A 91 7.02 -8.90 -7.10
CA SER A 91 6.85 -9.09 -5.65
C SER A 91 6.50 -7.74 -5.00
N PRO A 92 5.25 -7.51 -4.63
CA PRO A 92 4.08 -8.42 -4.70
C PRO A 92 3.62 -8.76 -6.13
N SER A 93 2.95 -9.92 -6.27
CA SER A 93 2.32 -10.33 -7.53
C SER A 93 1.05 -9.51 -7.80
N SER A 94 0.58 -9.51 -9.06
CA SER A 94 -0.66 -8.82 -9.44
C SER A 94 -1.88 -9.29 -8.65
N SER A 95 -1.90 -10.57 -8.24
CA SER A 95 -2.99 -11.16 -7.46
C SER A 95 -3.09 -10.59 -6.04
N ALA A 96 -1.98 -10.18 -5.44
CA ALA A 96 -1.97 -9.47 -4.15
C ALA A 96 -2.07 -7.96 -4.37
N PHE A 97 -1.32 -7.42 -5.32
CA PHE A 97 -1.19 -5.99 -5.56
C PHE A 97 -2.53 -5.28 -5.87
N GLN A 98 -3.48 -5.99 -6.48
CA GLN A 98 -4.82 -5.45 -6.74
C GLN A 98 -5.54 -4.93 -5.51
N TYR A 99 -5.26 -5.48 -4.31
CA TYR A 99 -5.92 -5.07 -3.07
C TYR A 99 -5.43 -3.73 -2.51
N SER A 100 -4.26 -3.24 -2.94
CA SER A 100 -3.83 -1.87 -2.64
C SER A 100 -4.37 -0.86 -3.67
N GLN A 101 -4.65 -1.31 -4.89
CA GLN A 101 -5.15 -0.42 -5.95
C GLN A 101 -6.67 -0.28 -5.98
N ASP A 102 -7.41 -1.29 -5.51
CA ASP A 102 -8.88 -1.31 -5.51
C ASP A 102 -9.41 -1.51 -4.09
N LYS A 103 -9.89 -0.40 -3.50
CA LYS A 103 -10.41 -0.39 -2.13
C LYS A 103 -11.68 -1.22 -1.98
N ALA A 104 -12.48 -1.37 -3.04
CA ALA A 104 -13.68 -2.21 -3.00
C ALA A 104 -13.31 -3.69 -2.92
N LEU A 105 -12.39 -4.14 -3.77
CA LEU A 105 -11.86 -5.51 -3.71
C LEU A 105 -11.20 -5.82 -2.37
N MET A 106 -10.44 -4.87 -1.81
CA MET A 106 -9.85 -5.02 -0.49
C MET A 106 -10.93 -5.22 0.58
N ARG A 107 -11.94 -4.36 0.61
CA ARG A 107 -13.04 -4.44 1.58
C ARG A 107 -13.83 -5.74 1.45
N GLU A 108 -14.13 -6.18 0.23
CA GLU A 108 -14.80 -7.45 -0.04
C GLU A 108 -13.95 -8.64 0.45
N LYS A 109 -12.66 -8.66 0.13
CA LYS A 109 -11.73 -9.72 0.53
C LYS A 109 -11.61 -9.84 2.05
N LEU A 110 -11.56 -8.70 2.74
CA LEU A 110 -11.35 -8.61 4.19
C LEU A 110 -12.64 -8.37 4.98
N ALA A 111 -13.83 -8.57 4.38
CA ALA A 111 -15.12 -8.23 4.99
C ALA A 111 -15.40 -8.94 6.32
N HIS A 112 -14.80 -10.11 6.55
CA HIS A 112 -14.93 -10.90 7.77
C HIS A 112 -13.96 -10.48 8.89
N LEU A 113 -13.04 -9.55 8.60
CA LEU A 113 -12.12 -8.96 9.57
C LEU A 113 -12.67 -7.62 10.09
N PRO A 114 -12.09 -7.06 11.17
CA PRO A 114 -12.53 -5.77 11.67
C PRO A 114 -12.33 -4.64 10.64
N ASN A 115 -13.42 -4.07 10.18
CA ASN A 115 -13.45 -2.96 9.23
C ASN A 115 -14.41 -1.87 9.76
N PRO A 116 -14.24 -0.61 9.35
CA PRO A 116 -15.33 0.37 9.40
C PRO A 116 -16.56 -0.17 8.65
N LYS A 117 -17.76 0.25 9.01
CA LYS A 117 -18.95 -0.01 8.21
C LYS A 117 -18.75 0.61 6.81
N TRP A 118 -19.01 -0.14 5.76
CA TRP A 118 -18.76 0.31 4.38
C TRP A 118 -19.80 -0.20 3.38
N GLN A 119 -19.91 0.50 2.26
CA GLN A 119 -20.75 0.10 1.12
C GLN A 119 -20.18 0.70 -0.17
N VAL A 120 -20.15 -0.08 -1.25
CA VAL A 120 -19.93 0.46 -2.60
C VAL A 120 -21.23 1.09 -3.08
N VAL A 121 -21.16 2.34 -3.51
CA VAL A 121 -22.32 3.12 -3.95
C VAL A 121 -22.13 3.66 -5.37
N THR A 122 -23.20 3.57 -6.17
CA THR A 122 -23.33 4.16 -7.51
C THR A 122 -24.51 5.11 -7.59
N GLU A 123 -25.29 5.19 -6.53
CA GLU A 123 -26.43 6.05 -6.34
C GLU A 123 -26.53 6.50 -4.88
N VAL A 124 -27.37 7.47 -4.62
CA VAL A 124 -27.57 7.99 -3.26
C VAL A 124 -28.31 6.95 -2.41
N VAL A 125 -27.66 6.53 -1.34
CA VAL A 125 -28.19 5.54 -0.38
C VAL A 125 -28.60 6.22 0.93
N ASP A 126 -29.33 5.49 1.77
CA ASP A 126 -29.58 5.88 3.15
C ASP A 126 -28.33 5.55 4.00
N TRP A 127 -27.72 6.56 4.60
CA TRP A 127 -26.48 6.44 5.35
C TRP A 127 -26.42 7.43 6.50
N GLU A 128 -25.68 7.10 7.54
CA GLU A 128 -25.42 7.98 8.68
C GLU A 128 -24.33 9.00 8.33
N TYR A 129 -24.54 10.26 8.64
CA TYR A 129 -23.59 11.35 8.41
C TYR A 129 -23.16 11.98 9.74
N PRO A 130 -21.89 12.49 9.84
CA PRO A 130 -20.90 12.58 8.76
C PRO A 130 -20.33 11.22 8.34
N ALA A 131 -19.92 11.10 7.08
CA ALA A 131 -19.38 9.89 6.48
C ALA A 131 -18.11 10.18 5.69
N ILE A 132 -17.37 9.14 5.35
CA ILE A 132 -16.20 9.23 4.46
C ILE A 132 -16.54 8.56 3.13
N ALA A 133 -16.35 9.29 2.04
CA ALA A 133 -16.36 8.71 0.71
C ALA A 133 -14.92 8.55 0.20
N LYS A 134 -14.63 7.43 -0.44
CA LYS A 134 -13.32 7.19 -1.05
C LYS A 134 -13.47 6.79 -2.51
N ALA A 135 -12.60 7.29 -3.38
CA ALA A 135 -12.44 6.74 -4.72
C ALA A 135 -12.00 5.29 -4.61
N ILE A 136 -12.56 4.42 -5.47
CA ILE A 136 -12.23 2.98 -5.46
C ILE A 136 -10.76 2.78 -5.81
N SER A 137 -10.23 3.56 -6.77
CA SER A 137 -8.84 3.47 -7.22
C SER A 137 -8.23 4.85 -7.44
N GLY A 138 -6.90 4.92 -7.48
CA GLY A 138 -6.15 6.14 -7.84
C GLY A 138 -6.02 7.19 -6.73
N GLY A 139 -6.49 6.90 -5.50
CA GLY A 139 -6.28 7.76 -4.34
C GLY A 139 -4.90 7.49 -3.70
N TYR A 140 -4.20 8.56 -3.29
CA TYR A 140 -2.96 8.52 -2.53
C TYR A 140 -2.80 9.83 -1.75
N ASP A 141 -2.12 9.82 -0.62
CA ASP A 141 -1.82 11.00 0.20
C ASP A 141 -3.08 11.88 0.45
N GLY A 142 -4.18 11.27 0.89
CA GLY A 142 -5.45 11.96 1.14
C GLY A 142 -6.26 12.36 -0.11
N ARG A 143 -5.72 12.18 -1.32
CA ARG A 143 -6.47 12.42 -2.56
C ARG A 143 -7.48 11.30 -2.79
N GLY A 144 -8.67 11.70 -3.25
CA GLY A 144 -9.75 10.74 -3.47
C GLY A 144 -10.44 10.32 -2.17
N VAL A 145 -10.34 11.11 -1.10
CA VAL A 145 -11.04 10.95 0.16
C VAL A 145 -11.82 12.22 0.47
N TRP A 146 -13.11 12.10 0.77
CA TRP A 146 -14.00 13.22 1.05
C TRP A 146 -14.79 12.95 2.33
N LYS A 147 -14.80 13.92 3.22
CA LYS A 147 -15.74 13.95 4.34
C LYS A 147 -17.07 14.53 3.84
N LEU A 148 -18.13 13.77 4.02
CA LEU A 148 -19.49 14.16 3.64
C LEU A 148 -20.27 14.50 4.93
N GLU A 149 -20.83 15.69 4.99
CA GLU A 149 -21.63 16.13 6.12
C GLU A 149 -23.13 15.81 5.93
N SER A 150 -23.53 15.48 4.69
CA SER A 150 -24.93 15.25 4.36
C SER A 150 -25.13 14.35 3.14
N ARG A 151 -26.37 13.85 3.00
CA ARG A 151 -26.84 13.16 1.79
C ARG A 151 -26.65 14.01 0.51
N THR A 152 -26.82 15.33 0.62
CA THR A 152 -26.65 16.25 -0.51
C THR A 152 -25.19 16.28 -0.99
N ASP A 153 -24.22 16.10 -0.10
CA ASP A 153 -22.81 16.06 -0.49
C ASP A 153 -22.50 14.77 -1.26
N LEU A 154 -23.08 13.64 -0.83
CA LEU A 154 -22.98 12.37 -1.58
C LEU A 154 -23.60 12.51 -2.98
N GLU A 155 -24.77 13.15 -3.07
CA GLU A 155 -25.44 13.38 -4.36
C GLU A 155 -24.60 14.24 -5.32
N LYS A 156 -23.92 15.25 -4.82
CA LYS A 156 -23.00 16.08 -5.63
C LYS A 156 -21.80 15.29 -6.07
N LEU A 157 -21.17 14.56 -5.14
CA LEU A 157 -19.95 13.80 -5.41
C LEU A 157 -20.18 12.67 -6.43
N LEU A 158 -21.33 11.98 -6.37
CA LEU A 158 -21.67 10.93 -7.33
C LEU A 158 -21.89 11.43 -8.77
N LYS A 159 -22.19 12.73 -8.97
CA LYS A 159 -22.24 13.34 -10.31
C LYS A 159 -20.85 13.49 -10.94
N GLU A 160 -19.82 13.64 -10.10
CA GLU A 160 -18.43 13.79 -10.53
C GLU A 160 -17.73 12.42 -10.59
N ILE A 161 -18.00 11.57 -9.60
CA ILE A 161 -17.39 10.25 -9.46
C ILE A 161 -18.53 9.21 -9.30
N PRO A 162 -18.92 8.54 -10.40
CA PRO A 162 -20.11 7.69 -10.44
C PRO A 162 -20.06 6.44 -9.55
N LYS A 163 -18.90 6.07 -9.02
CA LYS A 163 -18.73 4.90 -8.17
C LYS A 163 -17.72 5.17 -7.06
N LEU A 164 -18.13 4.99 -5.82
CA LEU A 164 -17.37 5.29 -4.60
C LEU A 164 -17.50 4.15 -3.59
N ILE A 165 -16.60 4.12 -2.62
CA ILE A 165 -16.84 3.48 -1.33
C ILE A 165 -17.30 4.54 -0.37
N LEU A 166 -18.43 4.30 0.30
CA LEU A 166 -18.91 5.08 1.43
C LEU A 166 -18.58 4.31 2.71
N GLU A 167 -17.95 4.98 3.67
CA GLU A 167 -17.55 4.42 4.95
C GLU A 167 -18.08 5.28 6.10
N GLU A 168 -18.31 4.67 7.25
CA GLU A 168 -18.57 5.43 8.46
C GLU A 168 -17.36 6.32 8.80
N LEU A 169 -17.63 7.50 9.36
CA LEU A 169 -16.58 8.31 9.96
C LEU A 169 -16.20 7.67 11.31
N VAL A 170 -15.06 7.00 11.34
CA VAL A 170 -14.54 6.40 12.56
C VAL A 170 -14.02 7.50 13.49
N ASP A 171 -14.56 7.57 14.70
CA ASP A 171 -14.02 8.39 15.78
C ASP A 171 -12.92 7.56 16.49
N PHE A 172 -11.70 7.62 15.95
CA PHE A 172 -10.55 6.84 16.42
C PHE A 172 -9.66 7.67 17.36
N ASP A 173 -8.94 6.98 18.22
CA ASP A 173 -8.00 7.59 19.17
C ASP A 173 -6.70 7.99 18.44
N PHE A 174 -6.17 7.09 17.61
CA PHE A 174 -4.98 7.31 16.76
C PHE A 174 -4.90 6.27 15.64
N GLU A 175 -3.96 6.49 14.72
CA GLU A 175 -3.67 5.58 13.60
C GLU A 175 -2.38 4.83 13.84
N ILE A 176 -2.33 3.59 13.35
CA ILE A 176 -1.12 2.77 13.33
C ILE A 176 -0.90 2.16 11.96
N ALA A 177 0.34 1.78 11.69
CA ALA A 177 0.68 0.90 10.59
C ALA A 177 1.55 -0.26 11.08
N VAL A 178 1.33 -1.45 10.52
CA VAL A 178 2.14 -2.65 10.76
C VAL A 178 2.73 -3.11 9.45
N MET A 179 4.07 -3.08 9.37
CA MET A 179 4.79 -3.65 8.24
C MET A 179 4.85 -5.17 8.36
N VAL A 180 4.66 -5.84 7.24
CA VAL A 180 4.78 -7.31 7.12
C VAL A 180 5.65 -7.64 5.91
N ALA A 181 6.53 -8.63 6.06
CA ALA A 181 7.19 -9.30 4.95
C ALA A 181 6.79 -10.77 4.92
N ARG A 182 6.54 -11.32 3.72
CA ARG A 182 6.21 -12.73 3.54
C ARG A 182 7.00 -13.33 2.38
N SER A 183 7.60 -14.49 2.63
CA SER A 183 8.39 -15.22 1.64
C SER A 183 7.50 -16.05 0.69
N PRO A 184 8.02 -16.48 -0.48
CA PRO A 184 7.29 -17.39 -1.37
C PRO A 184 7.01 -18.76 -0.74
N HIS A 185 7.65 -19.09 0.39
CA HIS A 185 7.45 -20.35 1.13
C HIS A 185 6.44 -20.22 2.27
N GLY A 186 5.77 -19.07 2.39
CA GLY A 186 4.72 -18.82 3.39
C GLY A 186 5.23 -18.34 4.75
N GLN A 187 6.56 -18.19 4.95
CA GLN A 187 7.07 -17.60 6.20
C GLN A 187 6.78 -16.10 6.20
N GLY A 188 6.14 -15.64 7.27
CA GLY A 188 5.83 -14.24 7.49
C GLY A 188 6.53 -13.70 8.73
N ALA A 189 6.89 -12.43 8.70
CA ALA A 189 7.36 -11.66 9.84
C ALA A 189 6.76 -10.27 9.80
N SER A 190 6.48 -9.69 10.97
CA SER A 190 5.99 -8.33 11.11
C SER A 190 6.97 -7.49 11.91
N TRP A 191 6.98 -6.19 11.64
CA TRP A 191 7.63 -5.20 12.49
C TRP A 191 6.73 -4.87 13.69
N ALA A 192 7.29 -4.22 14.70
CA ALA A 192 6.49 -3.64 15.77
C ALA A 192 5.50 -2.62 15.19
N PRO A 193 4.26 -2.54 15.72
CA PRO A 193 3.32 -1.51 15.30
C PRO A 193 3.91 -0.12 15.49
N THR A 194 3.64 0.74 14.52
CA THR A 194 4.12 2.12 14.49
C THR A 194 2.93 3.05 14.49
N ARG A 195 2.85 3.98 15.44
CA ARG A 195 1.88 5.07 15.41
C ARG A 195 2.20 6.01 14.27
N THR A 196 1.20 6.38 13.48
CA THR A 196 1.31 7.34 12.40
C THR A 196 0.50 8.58 12.72
N VAL A 197 1.06 9.75 12.42
CA VAL A 197 0.37 11.04 12.56
C VAL A 197 0.21 11.64 11.18
N GLN A 198 -1.06 11.85 10.79
CA GLN A 198 -1.40 12.44 9.51
C GLN A 198 -1.70 13.93 9.66
N ARG A 199 -1.24 14.72 8.70
CA ARG A 199 -1.65 16.12 8.54
C ARG A 199 -1.95 16.37 7.06
N ASP A 200 -3.16 16.82 6.77
CA ASP A 200 -3.63 17.06 5.39
C ASP A 200 -3.45 15.81 4.47
N GLY A 201 -3.64 14.60 5.03
CA GLY A 201 -3.48 13.34 4.32
C GLY A 201 -2.03 12.88 4.11
N ILE A 202 -1.05 13.59 4.68
CA ILE A 202 0.36 13.24 4.59
C ILE A 202 0.87 12.77 5.95
N CYS A 203 1.54 11.62 6.00
CA CYS A 203 2.19 11.14 7.21
C CYS A 203 3.40 12.03 7.53
N ILE A 204 3.30 12.76 8.65
CA ILE A 204 4.33 13.73 9.08
C ILE A 204 5.20 13.23 10.23
N GLU A 205 4.73 12.22 10.96
CA GLU A 205 5.44 11.66 12.11
C GLU A 205 5.11 10.17 12.25
N THR A 206 6.10 9.39 12.64
CA THR A 206 5.95 7.99 13.02
C THR A 206 6.63 7.74 14.35
N VAL A 207 6.00 6.98 15.24
CA VAL A 207 6.52 6.65 16.56
C VAL A 207 6.50 5.13 16.78
N THR A 208 7.66 4.53 16.98
CA THR A 208 7.82 3.08 17.18
C THR A 208 8.65 2.80 18.43
N PRO A 209 8.22 1.87 19.29
CA PRO A 209 6.90 1.21 19.30
C PRO A 209 5.78 2.20 19.64
N VAL A 210 4.51 1.78 19.46
CA VAL A 210 3.32 2.57 19.83
C VAL A 210 3.32 2.79 21.33
N PRO A 211 3.43 4.05 21.83
CA PRO A 211 3.56 4.29 23.28
C PRO A 211 2.34 3.90 24.09
N GLU A 212 1.16 3.93 23.48
CA GLU A 212 -0.11 3.62 24.09
C GLU A 212 -0.40 2.11 24.20
N PHE A 213 0.36 1.27 23.45
CA PHE A 213 0.12 -0.18 23.42
C PHE A 213 0.87 -0.90 24.52
N ASN A 214 0.18 -1.88 25.12
CA ASN A 214 0.83 -2.96 25.84
C ASN A 214 1.26 -4.09 24.86
N GLU A 215 1.96 -5.09 25.39
CA GLU A 215 2.45 -6.22 24.59
C GLU A 215 1.33 -7.00 23.87
N SER A 216 0.19 -7.22 24.56
CA SER A 216 -0.96 -7.92 23.97
C SER A 216 -1.60 -7.15 22.82
N GLN A 217 -1.72 -5.84 22.93
CA GLN A 217 -2.25 -5.00 21.86
C GLN A 217 -1.29 -4.95 20.67
N SER A 218 0.02 -4.85 20.94
CA SER A 218 1.04 -4.93 19.89
C SER A 218 1.00 -6.26 19.15
N GLN A 219 0.88 -7.37 19.89
CA GLN A 219 0.79 -8.71 19.28
C GLN A 219 -0.48 -8.87 18.47
N ALA A 220 -1.63 -8.39 18.96
CA ALA A 220 -2.90 -8.45 18.22
C ALA A 220 -2.84 -7.70 16.89
N ALA A 221 -2.19 -6.53 16.84
CA ALA A 221 -2.00 -5.77 15.61
C ALA A 221 -1.08 -6.51 14.61
N GLN A 222 -0.01 -7.13 15.11
CA GLN A 222 0.90 -7.94 14.30
C GLN A 222 0.22 -9.19 13.75
N ASP A 223 -0.53 -9.90 14.58
CA ASP A 223 -1.25 -11.12 14.18
C ASP A 223 -2.31 -10.80 13.11
N LEU A 224 -3.02 -9.69 13.26
CA LEU A 224 -3.99 -9.24 12.25
C LEU A 224 -3.29 -8.92 10.93
N ALA A 225 -2.17 -8.23 10.95
CA ALA A 225 -1.43 -7.88 9.75
C ALA A 225 -0.84 -9.12 9.05
N LEU A 226 -0.30 -10.09 9.81
CA LEU A 226 0.19 -11.37 9.28
C LEU A 226 -0.94 -12.20 8.68
N LYS A 227 -2.11 -12.23 9.31
CA LYS A 227 -3.30 -12.89 8.79
C LYS A 227 -3.74 -12.30 7.46
N ILE A 228 -3.80 -10.96 7.35
CA ILE A 228 -4.13 -10.28 6.10
C ILE A 228 -3.12 -10.64 5.00
N ALA A 229 -1.81 -10.64 5.32
CA ALA A 229 -0.76 -11.00 4.37
C ALA A 229 -0.92 -12.42 3.81
N ASP A 230 -1.30 -13.37 4.66
CA ASP A 230 -1.57 -14.75 4.25
C ASP A 230 -2.82 -14.84 3.36
N GLU A 231 -3.92 -14.20 3.77
CA GLU A 231 -5.20 -14.26 3.05
C GLU A 231 -5.15 -13.64 1.66
N ILE A 232 -4.36 -12.58 1.45
CA ILE A 232 -4.18 -11.97 0.12
C ILE A 232 -3.07 -12.66 -0.70
N GLY A 233 -2.40 -13.66 -0.13
CA GLY A 233 -1.30 -14.37 -0.79
C GLY A 233 -0.07 -13.49 -1.02
N LEU A 234 0.24 -12.58 -0.07
CA LEU A 234 1.39 -11.70 -0.19
C LEU A 234 2.69 -12.52 -0.37
N VAL A 235 3.50 -12.11 -1.33
CA VAL A 235 4.93 -12.40 -1.41
C VAL A 235 5.63 -11.06 -1.57
N GLY A 236 6.49 -10.70 -0.62
CA GLY A 236 7.11 -9.38 -0.58
C GLY A 236 6.77 -8.62 0.71
N VAL A 237 6.62 -7.33 0.62
CA VAL A 237 6.39 -6.42 1.74
C VAL A 237 5.08 -5.66 1.57
N MET A 238 4.38 -5.42 2.69
CA MET A 238 3.24 -4.50 2.76
C MET A 238 3.18 -3.82 4.11
N ALA A 239 2.44 -2.71 4.17
CA ALA A 239 1.93 -2.14 5.41
C ALA A 239 0.41 -2.33 5.49
N VAL A 240 -0.08 -2.63 6.69
CA VAL A 240 -1.50 -2.57 7.02
C VAL A 240 -1.73 -1.34 7.88
N GLU A 241 -2.49 -0.39 7.37
CA GLU A 241 -2.89 0.80 8.11
C GLU A 241 -4.20 0.53 8.85
N MET A 242 -4.27 0.92 10.11
CA MET A 242 -5.40 0.65 11.00
C MET A 242 -5.75 1.85 11.86
N PHE A 243 -7.03 2.05 12.09
CA PHE A 243 -7.53 2.91 13.15
C PHE A 243 -7.57 2.16 14.47
N VAL A 244 -7.19 2.82 15.55
CA VAL A 244 -7.31 2.32 16.91
C VAL A 244 -8.43 3.06 17.63
N LYS A 245 -9.40 2.32 18.17
CA LYS A 245 -10.51 2.86 18.97
C LYS A 245 -10.69 2.01 20.22
N GLY A 246 -10.20 2.50 21.34
CA GLY A 246 -10.08 1.68 22.56
C GLY A 246 -9.22 0.44 22.29
N ASP A 247 -9.80 -0.73 22.50
CA ASP A 247 -9.14 -2.02 22.22
C ASP A 247 -9.40 -2.56 20.81
N GLN A 248 -10.12 -1.81 19.97
CA GLN A 248 -10.46 -2.24 18.62
C GLN A 248 -9.45 -1.74 17.60
N LEU A 249 -9.08 -2.64 16.68
CA LEU A 249 -8.30 -2.36 15.50
C LEU A 249 -9.24 -2.43 14.29
N LEU A 250 -9.35 -1.37 13.51
CA LEU A 250 -10.15 -1.35 12.28
C LEU A 250 -9.24 -1.14 11.08
N ILE A 251 -9.31 -2.03 10.09
CA ILE A 251 -8.50 -1.96 8.87
C ILE A 251 -8.88 -0.70 8.08
N ASN A 252 -7.90 0.17 7.83
CA ASN A 252 -8.09 1.34 6.97
C ASN A 252 -7.67 1.05 5.52
N GLU A 253 -6.40 0.73 5.29
CA GLU A 253 -5.84 0.60 3.95
C GLU A 253 -4.67 -0.40 3.93
N LEU A 254 -4.36 -0.93 2.74
CA LEU A 254 -3.17 -1.73 2.48
C LEU A 254 -2.24 -0.96 1.56
N ALA A 255 -0.95 -0.92 1.90
CA ALA A 255 0.11 -0.42 1.03
C ALA A 255 1.06 -1.57 0.70
N LEU A 256 1.02 -2.07 -0.54
CA LEU A 256 1.82 -3.24 -0.97
C LEU A 256 3.19 -2.80 -1.53
N ARG A 257 3.92 -2.07 -0.73
CA ARG A 257 5.22 -1.45 -1.02
C ARG A 257 5.96 -1.10 0.27
N PRO A 258 7.24 -0.66 0.24
CA PRO A 258 7.87 0.01 1.37
C PRO A 258 7.01 1.17 1.87
N HIS A 259 6.95 1.37 3.19
CA HIS A 259 6.06 2.34 3.81
C HIS A 259 6.81 3.21 4.83
N ASN A 260 6.37 4.45 5.02
CA ASN A 260 6.99 5.41 5.95
C ASN A 260 7.13 4.87 7.38
N SER A 261 6.20 4.03 7.82
CA SER A 261 6.23 3.41 9.14
C SER A 261 7.33 2.35 9.34
N GLY A 262 8.06 1.99 8.31
CA GLY A 262 9.09 0.94 8.35
C GLY A 262 10.53 1.41 8.15
N HIS A 263 10.80 2.72 8.24
CA HIS A 263 12.13 3.28 7.97
C HIS A 263 12.98 3.56 9.23
N TRP A 264 12.63 2.97 10.35
CA TRP A 264 13.35 3.08 11.62
C TRP A 264 14.29 1.90 11.88
#